data_eddecc30aa69aa576e5b8e9c52abe8bd
#
_entry.id   eddecc30aa69aa576e5b8e9c52abe8bd
#
_cell.length_a   1.000
_cell.length_b   1.000
_cell.length_c   1.000
_cell.angle_alpha   90.00
_cell.angle_beta   90.00
_cell.angle_gamma   90.00
#
_symmetry.space_group_name_H-M   'P 1'
#
loop_
_entity.id
_entity.type
_entity.pdbx_description
1 polymer ?
#
loop_
_entity_poly.entity_id
_entity_poly.type
_entity_poly.pdbx_seq_one_letter_code
_entity_poly.pdbx_strand_id
1 'polypeptide(L)'
;SEILGNVAFDSKMGAEIGSKINAITPGILLNNNPLKEAYVDLNNTLKEINTLLDEENKKARDNPCRNEKIAKLTSLKDRLSDLDSIPKENTVEFLKKMQEETRSSLKSLESNDALINIYDVLNSLKETIENGSDLPEIKKDKLQMISDVQNILSNSDKDTAERLNLAVQILNDSNPEVLSKTKGNFLIGEAFKGQVFTNYINTKISEQLNNELGPYGAVFLKQIMPDFIAKKSEIIKEIAIDNMETGLETQFKIHAPAIFEKNKELKAAYEQLNVHLKEVQSLIEAEEKKPKGNPCREEKIAALRSHQSQLMNTQRIPDHETLRFLQEQNKSAKSFMGKLEKYDTMIGVYDSLTEIREHVSNHKSLSKEIKDEKIQEISKMEDMLKTTSKEPSIRLAEVKAHGLSDQCKNVLLKNSDNFLVSFFKTLFSKLFNIKNENETLVSSFKQRLQNIKGPEPVATPMETPENEAPLVNANITRF
;
A
#
# COMPACT_ATOMS: atom_id res chain seq x y z
N SER A 1 -34.63 -0.16 -1.63
CA SER A 1 -35.07 -1.47 -2.19
C SER A 1 -36.50 -1.83 -1.78
N GLU A 2 -37.03 -1.38 -0.66
CA GLU A 2 -38.42 -1.62 -0.24
C GLU A 2 -39.45 -0.83 -1.05
N ILE A 3 -39.11 0.31 -1.60
CA ILE A 3 -40.03 1.14 -2.43
C ILE A 3 -40.32 0.49 -3.78
N LEU A 4 -39.43 -0.36 -4.29
CA LEU A 4 -39.59 -1.05 -5.57
C LEU A 4 -40.25 -2.45 -5.46
N GLY A 5 -40.39 -2.98 -4.24
CA GLY A 5 -40.88 -4.34 -4.00
C GLY A 5 -42.42 -4.49 -4.04
N ASN A 6 -43.19 -3.42 -3.96
CA ASN A 6 -44.65 -3.47 -3.79
C ASN A 6 -45.45 -2.87 -4.95
N VAL A 7 -44.81 -2.52 -6.07
CA VAL A 7 -45.50 -2.01 -7.24
C VAL A 7 -45.55 -3.11 -8.29
N ALA A 8 -46.71 -3.67 -8.55
CA ALA A 8 -46.96 -4.54 -9.71
C ALA A 8 -46.82 -3.68 -10.98
N PHE A 9 -45.60 -3.69 -11.57
CA PHE A 9 -45.35 -3.00 -12.83
C PHE A 9 -45.87 -3.84 -13.97
N ASP A 10 -46.59 -3.20 -14.90
CA ASP A 10 -46.81 -3.73 -16.23
C ASP A 10 -45.42 -4.08 -16.83
N SER A 11 -45.30 -5.27 -17.42
CA SER A 11 -44.00 -5.84 -17.89
C SER A 11 -43.24 -4.90 -18.83
N LYS A 12 -43.98 -4.05 -19.57
CA LYS A 12 -43.41 -3.06 -20.50
C LYS A 12 -42.80 -1.86 -19.78
N MET A 13 -43.46 -1.37 -18.75
CA MET A 13 -42.98 -0.28 -17.91
C MET A 13 -41.76 -0.71 -17.06
N GLY A 14 -41.78 -1.94 -16.54
CA GLY A 14 -40.66 -2.53 -15.83
C GLY A 14 -39.39 -2.64 -16.69
N ALA A 15 -39.55 -3.06 -17.96
CA ALA A 15 -38.42 -3.14 -18.90
C ALA A 15 -37.86 -1.75 -19.26
N GLU A 16 -38.74 -0.75 -19.45
CA GLU A 16 -38.32 0.63 -19.75
C GLU A 16 -37.61 1.29 -18.59
N ILE A 17 -38.12 1.14 -17.36
CA ILE A 17 -37.47 1.61 -16.13
C ILE A 17 -36.13 0.91 -15.91
N GLY A 18 -36.08 -0.42 -16.09
CA GLY A 18 -34.86 -1.20 -16.01
C GLY A 18 -33.80 -0.72 -17.02
N SER A 19 -34.21 -0.44 -18.24
CA SER A 19 -33.32 0.12 -19.29
C SER A 19 -32.79 1.51 -18.90
N LYS A 20 -33.65 2.41 -18.39
CA LYS A 20 -33.22 3.76 -17.92
C LYS A 20 -32.32 3.69 -16.69
N ILE A 21 -32.64 2.81 -15.73
CA ILE A 21 -31.77 2.60 -14.55
C ILE A 21 -30.39 2.09 -15.02
N ASN A 22 -30.33 1.10 -15.89
CA ASN A 22 -29.09 0.57 -16.43
C ASN A 22 -28.27 1.59 -17.22
N ALA A 23 -28.92 2.53 -17.88
CA ALA A 23 -28.26 3.62 -18.60
C ALA A 23 -27.69 4.69 -17.67
N ILE A 24 -28.35 4.97 -16.54
CA ILE A 24 -27.96 6.04 -15.58
C ILE A 24 -27.02 5.50 -14.51
N THR A 25 -27.17 4.23 -14.10
CA THR A 25 -26.39 3.61 -13.01
C THR A 25 -24.87 3.72 -13.21
N PRO A 26 -24.30 3.49 -14.41
CA PRO A 26 -22.86 3.65 -14.61
C PRO A 26 -22.37 5.06 -14.31
N GLY A 27 -23.10 6.09 -14.73
CA GLY A 27 -22.75 7.48 -14.47
C GLY A 27 -22.83 7.85 -12.97
N ILE A 28 -23.89 7.38 -12.30
CA ILE A 28 -24.07 7.58 -10.86
C ILE A 28 -22.94 6.87 -10.08
N LEU A 29 -22.61 5.64 -10.46
CA LEU A 29 -21.52 4.89 -9.82
C LEU A 29 -20.16 5.53 -10.07
N LEU A 30 -19.90 6.06 -11.26
CA LEU A 30 -18.67 6.78 -11.57
C LEU A 30 -18.54 8.06 -10.74
N ASN A 31 -19.61 8.85 -10.62
CA ASN A 31 -19.62 10.10 -9.86
C ASN A 31 -19.46 9.87 -8.34
N ASN A 32 -19.86 8.68 -7.85
CA ASN A 32 -19.75 8.32 -6.44
C ASN A 32 -18.66 7.28 -6.17
N ASN A 33 -17.69 7.12 -7.08
CA ASN A 33 -16.61 6.14 -6.96
C ASN A 33 -15.83 6.26 -5.63
N PRO A 34 -15.43 7.47 -5.16
CA PRO A 34 -14.74 7.61 -3.87
C PRO A 34 -15.55 7.11 -2.68
N LEU A 35 -16.87 7.31 -2.70
CA LEU A 35 -17.77 6.82 -1.65
C LEU A 35 -17.88 5.30 -1.69
N LYS A 36 -18.05 4.73 -2.87
CA LYS A 36 -18.09 3.27 -3.08
C LYS A 36 -16.79 2.62 -2.62
N GLU A 37 -15.62 3.19 -2.99
CA GLU A 37 -14.31 2.69 -2.56
C GLU A 37 -14.18 2.73 -1.04
N ALA A 38 -14.58 3.82 -0.39
CA ALA A 38 -14.53 3.92 1.06
C ALA A 38 -15.39 2.85 1.76
N TYR A 39 -16.60 2.55 1.25
CA TYR A 39 -17.43 1.47 1.79
C TYR A 39 -16.88 0.07 1.52
N VAL A 40 -16.28 -0.15 0.35
CA VAL A 40 -15.62 -1.42 0.02
C VAL A 40 -14.44 -1.65 0.96
N ASP A 41 -13.65 -0.65 1.21
CA ASP A 41 -12.51 -0.72 2.13
C ASP A 41 -12.96 -0.97 3.58
N LEU A 42 -14.03 -0.30 4.03
CA LEU A 42 -14.63 -0.54 5.33
C LEU A 42 -15.10 -2.00 5.48
N ASN A 43 -15.80 -2.52 4.47
CA ASN A 43 -16.29 -3.90 4.46
C ASN A 43 -15.13 -4.92 4.46
N ASN A 44 -14.02 -4.63 3.77
CA ASN A 44 -12.84 -5.47 3.77
C ASN A 44 -12.19 -5.50 5.16
N THR A 45 -12.06 -4.34 5.81
CA THR A 45 -11.54 -4.25 7.17
C THR A 45 -12.45 -4.98 8.17
N LEU A 46 -13.77 -4.89 8.02
CA LEU A 46 -14.73 -5.63 8.84
C LEU A 46 -14.61 -7.15 8.68
N LYS A 47 -14.40 -7.62 7.44
CA LYS A 47 -14.15 -9.05 7.17
C LYS A 47 -12.84 -9.53 7.82
N GLU A 48 -11.79 -8.73 7.77
CA GLU A 48 -10.51 -9.02 8.43
C GLU A 48 -10.70 -9.17 9.95
N ILE A 49 -11.39 -8.22 10.59
CA ILE A 49 -11.70 -8.29 12.02
C ILE A 49 -12.52 -9.54 12.36
N ASN A 50 -13.54 -9.89 11.56
CA ASN A 50 -14.32 -11.09 11.78
C ASN A 50 -13.45 -12.35 11.67
N THR A 51 -12.55 -12.41 10.70
CA THR A 51 -11.61 -13.55 10.55
C THR A 51 -10.72 -13.68 11.79
N LEU A 52 -10.14 -12.57 12.26
CA LEU A 52 -9.31 -12.56 13.47
C LEU A 52 -10.11 -12.99 14.71
N LEU A 53 -11.35 -12.51 14.87
CA LEU A 53 -12.25 -12.93 15.95
C LEU A 53 -12.55 -14.43 15.92
N ASP A 54 -12.85 -14.95 14.73
CA ASP A 54 -13.14 -16.37 14.54
C ASP A 54 -11.91 -17.25 14.87
N GLU A 55 -10.71 -16.81 14.48
CA GLU A 55 -9.46 -17.49 14.79
C GLU A 55 -9.18 -17.50 16.30
N GLU A 56 -9.30 -16.37 16.98
CA GLU A 56 -9.06 -16.28 18.42
C GLU A 56 -10.13 -17.03 19.22
N ASN A 57 -11.40 -17.00 18.82
CA ASN A 57 -12.49 -17.71 19.50
C ASN A 57 -12.39 -19.25 19.40
N LYS A 58 -11.64 -19.80 18.43
CA LYS A 58 -11.37 -21.25 18.32
C LYS A 58 -10.33 -21.75 19.31
N LYS A 59 -9.53 -20.85 19.88
CA LYS A 59 -8.46 -21.17 20.83
C LYS A 59 -8.98 -21.23 22.27
N ALA A 60 -8.23 -21.83 23.18
CA ALA A 60 -8.58 -21.91 24.59
C ALA A 60 -8.81 -20.52 25.24
N ARG A 61 -9.81 -20.38 26.10
CA ARG A 61 -10.24 -19.12 26.71
C ARG A 61 -9.60 -18.81 28.08
N ASP A 62 -8.69 -19.64 28.53
CA ASP A 62 -7.99 -19.50 29.81
C ASP A 62 -6.85 -18.46 29.80
N ASN A 63 -6.64 -17.80 28.66
CA ASN A 63 -5.63 -16.75 28.49
C ASN A 63 -6.28 -15.36 28.55
N PRO A 64 -6.07 -14.58 29.64
CA PRO A 64 -6.64 -13.24 29.79
C PRO A 64 -6.15 -12.26 28.73
N CYS A 65 -4.91 -12.38 28.24
CA CYS A 65 -4.39 -11.53 27.16
C CYS A 65 -5.15 -11.77 25.84
N ARG A 66 -5.57 -13.02 25.59
CA ARG A 66 -6.44 -13.35 24.43
C ARG A 66 -7.82 -12.77 24.60
N ASN A 67 -8.40 -12.85 25.79
CA ASN A 67 -9.71 -12.28 26.08
C ASN A 67 -9.69 -10.74 25.90
N GLU A 68 -8.61 -10.08 26.29
CA GLU A 68 -8.39 -8.64 26.02
C GLU A 68 -8.35 -8.34 24.52
N LYS A 69 -7.60 -9.13 23.73
CA LYS A 69 -7.57 -8.99 22.27
C LYS A 69 -8.94 -9.18 21.64
N ILE A 70 -9.69 -10.21 22.06
CA ILE A 70 -11.06 -10.47 21.59
C ILE A 70 -11.98 -9.30 21.91
N ALA A 71 -11.91 -8.75 23.13
CA ALA A 71 -12.73 -7.61 23.53
C ALA A 71 -12.43 -6.36 22.66
N LYS A 72 -11.17 -6.06 22.40
CA LYS A 72 -10.76 -4.95 21.53
C LYS A 72 -11.23 -5.16 20.09
N LEU A 73 -11.05 -6.36 19.52
CA LEU A 73 -11.54 -6.69 18.18
C LEU A 73 -13.07 -6.57 18.09
N THR A 74 -13.80 -7.01 19.12
CA THR A 74 -15.26 -6.88 19.20
C THR A 74 -15.66 -5.41 19.20
N SER A 75 -15.02 -4.59 20.01
CA SER A 75 -15.27 -3.14 20.05
C SER A 75 -15.00 -2.46 18.70
N LEU A 76 -13.94 -2.85 18.00
CA LEU A 76 -13.66 -2.35 16.64
C LEU A 76 -14.73 -2.78 15.64
N LYS A 77 -15.18 -4.04 15.70
CA LYS A 77 -16.28 -4.56 14.89
C LYS A 77 -17.56 -3.79 15.10
N ASP A 78 -17.97 -3.59 16.37
CA ASP A 78 -19.18 -2.88 16.71
C ASP A 78 -19.15 -1.44 16.21
N ARG A 79 -18.01 -0.75 16.37
CA ARG A 79 -17.81 0.61 15.86
C ARG A 79 -17.91 0.68 14.32
N LEU A 80 -17.34 -0.28 13.59
CA LEU A 80 -17.42 -0.32 12.13
C LEU A 80 -18.79 -0.75 11.61
N SER A 81 -19.57 -1.47 12.41
CA SER A 81 -20.92 -1.95 12.07
C SER A 81 -21.99 -0.92 12.38
N ASP A 82 -21.67 0.13 13.13
CA ASP A 82 -22.60 1.22 13.46
C ASP A 82 -22.74 2.20 12.28
N LEU A 83 -23.59 1.82 11.33
CA LEU A 83 -23.88 2.63 10.14
C LEU A 83 -24.65 3.91 10.45
N ASP A 84 -25.33 3.98 11.57
CA ASP A 84 -26.12 5.14 11.99
C ASP A 84 -25.23 6.29 12.47
N SER A 85 -24.01 5.99 12.90
CA SER A 85 -23.00 6.98 13.28
C SER A 85 -22.36 7.70 12.08
N ILE A 86 -22.58 7.21 10.85
CA ILE A 86 -21.95 7.78 9.65
C ILE A 86 -22.67 9.07 9.25
N PRO A 87 -21.97 10.23 9.24
CA PRO A 87 -22.60 11.50 8.91
C PRO A 87 -22.97 11.55 7.42
N LYS A 88 -24.09 12.22 7.14
CA LYS A 88 -24.56 12.43 5.76
C LYS A 88 -23.67 13.41 4.97
N GLU A 89 -23.03 14.32 5.67
CA GLU A 89 -22.08 15.26 5.11
C GLU A 89 -20.64 14.80 5.39
N ASN A 90 -19.74 15.01 4.46
CA ASN A 90 -18.34 14.58 4.55
C ASN A 90 -18.13 13.06 4.79
N THR A 91 -19.09 12.24 4.35
CA THR A 91 -19.09 10.78 4.56
C THR A 91 -17.78 10.12 4.15
N VAL A 92 -17.21 10.48 2.99
CA VAL A 92 -15.96 9.88 2.48
C VAL A 92 -14.78 10.17 3.40
N GLU A 93 -14.65 11.40 3.88
CA GLU A 93 -13.59 11.81 4.78
C GLU A 93 -13.73 11.12 6.15
N PHE A 94 -14.94 11.06 6.66
CA PHE A 94 -15.25 10.32 7.89
C PHE A 94 -14.90 8.84 7.79
N LEU A 95 -15.30 8.16 6.71
CA LEU A 95 -15.01 6.74 6.49
C LEU A 95 -13.50 6.49 6.37
N LYS A 96 -12.76 7.34 5.68
CA LYS A 96 -11.29 7.25 5.58
C LYS A 96 -10.63 7.40 6.94
N LYS A 97 -11.04 8.40 7.72
CA LYS A 97 -10.52 8.62 9.08
C LYS A 97 -10.81 7.42 9.98
N MET A 98 -12.04 6.92 9.97
CA MET A 98 -12.44 5.74 10.73
C MET A 98 -11.63 4.50 10.36
N GLN A 99 -11.32 4.35 9.07
CA GLN A 99 -10.49 3.27 8.57
C GLN A 99 -9.03 3.39 9.01
N GLU A 100 -8.44 4.59 8.96
CA GLU A 100 -7.07 4.85 9.43
C GLU A 100 -6.95 4.56 10.94
N GLU A 101 -7.89 5.04 11.75
CA GLU A 101 -7.94 4.75 13.18
C GLU A 101 -8.09 3.25 13.47
N THR A 102 -8.91 2.54 12.69
CA THR A 102 -9.10 1.10 12.83
C THR A 102 -7.85 0.33 12.46
N ARG A 103 -7.18 0.68 11.37
CA ARG A 103 -5.90 0.06 10.96
C ARG A 103 -4.80 0.30 12.00
N SER A 104 -4.73 1.51 12.55
CA SER A 104 -3.80 1.81 13.66
C SER A 104 -4.08 0.93 14.88
N SER A 105 -5.36 0.78 15.23
CA SER A 105 -5.77 -0.10 16.34
C SER A 105 -5.47 -1.56 16.07
N LEU A 106 -5.73 -2.08 14.85
CA LEU A 106 -5.37 -3.44 14.45
C LEU A 106 -3.86 -3.68 14.56
N LYS A 107 -3.05 -2.74 14.09
CA LYS A 107 -1.59 -2.81 14.23
C LYS A 107 -1.15 -2.86 15.69
N SER A 108 -1.81 -2.12 16.57
CA SER A 108 -1.51 -2.18 18.02
C SER A 108 -1.88 -3.53 18.64
N LEU A 109 -2.88 -4.24 18.07
CA LEU A 109 -3.29 -5.58 18.54
C LEU A 109 -2.30 -6.68 18.17
N GLU A 110 -1.44 -6.49 17.14
CA GLU A 110 -0.37 -7.43 16.83
C GLU A 110 0.59 -7.61 18.02
N SER A 111 0.80 -6.55 18.79
CA SER A 111 1.62 -6.64 20.00
C SER A 111 0.99 -7.50 21.11
N ASN A 112 -0.36 -7.64 21.13
CA ASN A 112 -1.03 -8.53 22.06
C ASN A 112 -0.73 -10.02 21.77
N ASP A 113 -0.38 -10.37 20.52
CA ASP A 113 -0.01 -11.75 20.18
C ASP A 113 1.23 -12.22 20.92
N ALA A 114 2.15 -11.29 21.21
CA ALA A 114 3.31 -11.56 22.04
C ALA A 114 2.90 -11.96 23.46
N LEU A 115 2.02 -11.17 24.08
CA LEU A 115 1.52 -11.46 25.44
C LEU A 115 0.77 -12.79 25.47
N ILE A 116 -0.08 -13.07 24.48
CA ILE A 116 -0.85 -14.31 24.36
C ILE A 116 0.08 -15.51 24.29
N ASN A 117 1.07 -15.46 23.41
CA ASN A 117 1.99 -16.58 23.21
C ASN A 117 2.85 -16.85 24.44
N ILE A 118 3.34 -15.82 25.11
CA ILE A 118 4.10 -16.00 26.37
C ILE A 118 3.19 -16.60 27.45
N TYR A 119 1.96 -16.11 27.59
CA TYR A 119 1.02 -16.62 28.57
C TYR A 119 0.68 -18.09 28.34
N ASP A 120 0.43 -18.51 27.09
CA ASP A 120 0.18 -19.90 26.72
C ASP A 120 1.37 -20.81 27.03
N VAL A 121 2.60 -20.34 26.75
CA VAL A 121 3.82 -21.07 27.12
C VAL A 121 3.95 -21.21 28.64
N LEU A 122 3.64 -20.17 29.40
CA LEU A 122 3.68 -20.22 30.87
C LEU A 122 2.64 -21.19 31.43
N ASN A 123 1.44 -21.29 30.82
CA ASN A 123 0.44 -22.29 31.17
C ASN A 123 0.97 -23.71 30.95
N SER A 124 1.55 -23.99 29.76
CA SER A 124 2.11 -25.31 29.47
C SER A 124 3.26 -25.68 30.41
N LEU A 125 4.07 -24.69 30.81
CA LEU A 125 5.13 -24.88 31.79
C LEU A 125 4.60 -25.16 33.20
N LYS A 126 3.56 -24.46 33.59
CA LYS A 126 2.87 -24.68 34.87
C LYS A 126 2.41 -26.16 34.97
N GLU A 127 1.72 -26.67 33.96
CA GLU A 127 1.32 -28.06 33.87
C GLU A 127 2.50 -29.02 33.94
N THR A 128 3.60 -28.68 33.25
CA THR A 128 4.82 -29.53 33.24
C THR A 128 5.50 -29.55 34.60
N ILE A 129 5.55 -28.42 35.34
CA ILE A 129 6.10 -28.33 36.69
C ILE A 129 5.20 -29.09 37.69
N GLU A 130 3.89 -28.91 37.62
CA GLU A 130 2.92 -29.58 38.49
C GLU A 130 3.04 -31.12 38.38
N ASN A 131 3.22 -31.63 37.17
CA ASN A 131 3.37 -33.07 36.87
C ASN A 131 4.80 -33.59 36.97
N GLY A 132 5.79 -32.69 37.15
CA GLY A 132 7.21 -33.05 37.24
C GLY A 132 7.59 -33.78 38.53
N SER A 133 8.86 -34.18 38.63
CA SER A 133 9.43 -34.89 39.80
C SER A 133 10.23 -33.98 40.74
N ASP A 134 10.12 -32.65 40.60
CA ASP A 134 10.84 -31.71 41.45
C ASP A 134 10.36 -31.79 42.93
N LEU A 135 11.25 -31.41 43.86
CA LEU A 135 10.88 -31.27 45.26
C LEU A 135 9.76 -30.23 45.43
N PRO A 136 8.84 -30.43 46.40
CA PRO A 136 7.67 -29.55 46.60
C PRO A 136 8.00 -28.07 46.76
N GLU A 137 9.09 -27.74 47.45
CA GLU A 137 9.58 -26.36 47.65
C GLU A 137 10.03 -25.72 46.33
N ILE A 138 10.79 -26.47 45.53
CA ILE A 138 11.28 -26.02 44.22
C ILE A 138 10.08 -25.83 43.25
N LYS A 139 9.09 -26.72 43.27
CA LYS A 139 7.85 -26.57 42.52
C LYS A 139 7.12 -25.27 42.90
N LYS A 140 7.00 -25.04 44.21
CA LYS A 140 6.30 -23.86 44.73
C LYS A 140 6.96 -22.57 44.24
N ASP A 141 8.27 -22.45 44.32
CA ASP A 141 9.01 -21.26 43.92
C ASP A 141 8.86 -21.01 42.39
N LYS A 142 8.93 -22.08 41.58
CA LYS A 142 8.73 -21.99 40.13
C LYS A 142 7.30 -21.56 39.78
N LEU A 143 6.31 -22.16 40.41
CA LEU A 143 4.90 -21.82 40.17
C LEU A 143 4.58 -20.39 40.61
N GLN A 144 5.21 -19.91 41.71
CA GLN A 144 5.06 -18.52 42.12
C GLN A 144 5.62 -17.56 41.08
N MET A 145 6.83 -17.80 40.57
CA MET A 145 7.44 -17.00 39.52
C MET A 145 6.57 -16.96 38.26
N ILE A 146 6.06 -18.11 37.82
CA ILE A 146 5.13 -18.16 36.65
C ILE A 146 3.89 -17.32 36.92
N SER A 147 3.32 -17.43 38.12
CA SER A 147 2.15 -16.66 38.52
C SER A 147 2.42 -15.14 38.51
N ASP A 148 3.59 -14.74 39.01
CA ASP A 148 3.98 -13.32 39.04
C ASP A 148 4.12 -12.73 37.62
N VAL A 149 4.75 -13.48 36.69
CA VAL A 149 4.86 -13.10 35.28
C VAL A 149 3.48 -13.06 34.62
N GLN A 150 2.64 -14.08 34.85
CA GLN A 150 1.28 -14.13 34.31
C GLN A 150 0.41 -12.96 34.78
N ASN A 151 0.54 -12.55 36.06
CA ASN A 151 -0.15 -11.40 36.62
C ASN A 151 0.27 -10.10 35.94
N ILE A 152 1.55 -9.93 35.61
CA ILE A 152 2.02 -8.76 34.86
C ILE A 152 1.49 -8.77 33.44
N LEU A 153 1.58 -9.90 32.74
CA LEU A 153 1.11 -10.01 31.36
C LEU A 153 -0.39 -9.72 31.23
N SER A 154 -1.18 -10.09 32.23
CA SER A 154 -2.63 -9.89 32.26
C SER A 154 -3.08 -8.52 32.80
N ASN A 155 -2.16 -7.66 33.24
CA ASN A 155 -2.50 -6.34 33.77
C ASN A 155 -2.86 -5.36 32.64
N SER A 156 -4.16 -5.20 32.37
CA SER A 156 -4.67 -4.32 31.30
C SER A 156 -4.45 -2.81 31.53
N ASP A 157 -4.06 -2.40 32.75
CA ASP A 157 -3.79 -1.00 33.08
C ASP A 157 -2.43 -0.51 32.51
N LYS A 158 -1.60 -1.44 32.05
CA LYS A 158 -0.30 -1.18 31.48
C LYS A 158 -0.30 -1.46 29.98
N ASP A 159 0.47 -0.69 29.21
CA ASP A 159 0.63 -0.99 27.82
C ASP A 159 1.41 -2.29 27.56
N THR A 160 1.28 -2.82 26.36
CA THR A 160 1.89 -4.11 25.99
C THR A 160 3.41 -4.12 26.14
N ALA A 161 4.10 -3.03 25.78
CA ALA A 161 5.56 -2.93 25.90
C ALA A 161 6.00 -2.88 27.35
N GLU A 162 5.29 -2.13 28.20
CA GLU A 162 5.55 -2.07 29.64
C GLU A 162 5.37 -3.44 30.29
N ARG A 163 4.28 -4.17 29.97
CA ARG A 163 4.04 -5.53 30.49
C ARG A 163 5.16 -6.48 30.08
N LEU A 164 5.60 -6.45 28.84
CA LEU A 164 6.69 -7.28 28.35
C LEU A 164 8.02 -6.95 29.06
N ASN A 165 8.34 -5.68 29.22
CA ASN A 165 9.56 -5.25 29.91
C ASN A 165 9.58 -5.69 31.38
N LEU A 166 8.45 -5.54 32.09
CA LEU A 166 8.32 -5.98 33.48
C LEU A 166 8.40 -7.50 33.61
N ALA A 167 7.79 -8.26 32.70
CA ALA A 167 7.89 -9.71 32.66
C ALA A 167 9.36 -10.16 32.48
N VAL A 168 10.11 -9.50 31.58
CA VAL A 168 11.55 -9.72 31.38
C VAL A 168 12.32 -9.41 32.65
N GLN A 169 12.01 -8.31 33.32
CA GLN A 169 12.70 -7.91 34.53
C GLN A 169 12.53 -8.95 35.64
N ILE A 170 11.30 -9.47 35.89
CA ILE A 170 11.08 -10.55 36.85
C ILE A 170 11.87 -11.79 36.50
N LEU A 171 11.90 -12.17 35.22
CA LEU A 171 12.66 -13.34 34.76
C LEU A 171 14.18 -13.17 34.97
N ASN A 172 14.69 -11.95 34.81
CA ASN A 172 16.12 -11.64 35.03
C ASN A 172 16.48 -11.50 36.53
N ASP A 173 15.58 -10.93 37.34
CA ASP A 173 15.78 -10.70 38.77
C ASP A 173 15.55 -11.99 39.58
N SER A 174 14.85 -12.98 39.01
CA SER A 174 14.66 -14.26 39.69
C SER A 174 16.00 -15.01 39.83
N ASN A 175 16.22 -15.53 41.04
CA ASN A 175 17.46 -16.17 41.44
C ASN A 175 17.94 -17.18 40.37
N PRO A 176 19.14 -17.02 39.77
CA PRO A 176 19.66 -17.95 38.76
C PRO A 176 19.68 -19.43 39.22
N GLU A 177 19.77 -19.69 40.52
CA GLU A 177 19.72 -21.04 41.06
C GLU A 177 18.35 -21.71 40.91
N VAL A 178 17.24 -20.94 40.99
CA VAL A 178 15.89 -21.46 40.77
C VAL A 178 15.71 -21.81 39.30
N LEU A 179 16.29 -21.02 38.41
CA LEU A 179 16.23 -21.23 36.97
C LEU A 179 17.25 -22.27 36.49
N SER A 180 18.43 -22.40 37.07
CA SER A 180 19.54 -23.26 36.59
C SER A 180 19.35 -24.78 36.81
N LYS A 181 18.45 -25.19 37.69
CA LYS A 181 18.33 -26.58 38.13
C LYS A 181 17.45 -27.49 37.30
N THR A 182 16.83 -27.01 36.18
CA THR A 182 15.93 -27.86 35.38
C THR A 182 15.91 -27.57 33.87
N LYS A 183 15.57 -28.62 33.08
CA LYS A 183 15.27 -28.53 31.64
C LYS A 183 14.16 -27.51 31.32
N GLY A 184 13.29 -27.17 32.29
CA GLY A 184 12.23 -26.19 32.14
C GLY A 184 12.75 -24.77 31.88
N ASN A 185 13.89 -24.40 32.45
CA ASN A 185 14.49 -23.07 32.26
C ASN A 185 14.99 -22.85 30.83
N PHE A 186 15.54 -23.90 30.23
CA PHE A 186 15.94 -23.86 28.81
C PHE A 186 14.71 -23.61 27.93
N LEU A 187 13.59 -24.29 28.20
CA LEU A 187 12.35 -24.13 27.43
C LEU A 187 11.71 -22.75 27.61
N ILE A 188 11.73 -22.17 28.83
CA ILE A 188 11.25 -20.79 29.06
C ILE A 188 12.14 -19.79 28.31
N GLY A 189 13.46 -19.93 28.44
CA GLY A 189 14.42 -19.07 27.75
C GLY A 189 14.25 -19.13 26.23
N GLU A 190 14.12 -20.32 25.67
CA GLU A 190 13.93 -20.51 24.23
C GLU A 190 12.57 -19.97 23.75
N ALA A 191 11.47 -20.20 24.49
CA ALA A 191 10.18 -19.67 24.17
C ALA A 191 10.15 -18.13 24.22
N PHE A 192 10.76 -17.56 25.26
CA PHE A 192 10.90 -16.12 25.41
C PHE A 192 11.76 -15.52 24.29
N LYS A 193 12.95 -16.05 24.03
CA LYS A 193 13.80 -15.64 22.91
C LYS A 193 13.04 -15.75 21.60
N GLY A 194 12.27 -16.82 21.39
CA GLY A 194 11.46 -17.03 20.22
C GLY A 194 10.39 -15.98 20.01
N GLN A 195 9.80 -15.47 21.10
CA GLN A 195 8.79 -14.42 21.04
C GLN A 195 9.41 -13.05 20.75
N VAL A 196 10.51 -12.71 21.44
CA VAL A 196 11.23 -11.47 21.19
C VAL A 196 11.77 -11.42 19.76
N PHE A 197 12.22 -12.56 19.23
CA PHE A 197 12.58 -12.70 17.82
C PHE A 197 11.41 -12.37 16.88
N THR A 198 10.24 -12.92 17.14
CA THR A 198 9.04 -12.67 16.31
C THR A 198 8.64 -11.19 16.40
N ASN A 199 8.68 -10.60 17.60
CA ASN A 199 8.39 -9.18 17.78
C ASN A 199 9.40 -8.28 17.07
N TYR A 200 10.68 -8.63 17.11
CA TYR A 200 11.73 -7.88 16.42
C TYR A 200 11.49 -7.84 14.91
N ILE A 201 11.10 -8.99 14.32
CA ILE A 201 10.75 -9.04 12.89
C ILE A 201 9.52 -8.18 12.61
N ASN A 202 8.45 -8.35 13.37
CA ASN A 202 7.19 -7.66 13.15
C ASN A 202 7.27 -6.15 13.38
N THR A 203 8.24 -5.68 14.19
CA THR A 203 8.45 -4.26 14.44
C THR A 203 9.58 -3.71 13.57
N LYS A 204 10.83 -4.07 13.86
CA LYS A 204 12.01 -3.45 13.23
C LYS A 204 12.17 -3.79 11.75
N ILE A 205 12.02 -5.08 11.40
CA ILE A 205 12.14 -5.50 9.99
C ILE A 205 10.92 -5.02 9.20
N SER A 206 9.72 -5.06 9.79
CA SER A 206 8.51 -4.52 9.15
C SER A 206 8.64 -3.02 8.89
N GLU A 207 9.14 -2.24 9.86
CA GLU A 207 9.37 -0.80 9.69
C GLU A 207 10.37 -0.51 8.56
N GLN A 208 11.51 -1.23 8.54
CA GLN A 208 12.48 -1.11 7.47
C GLN A 208 11.85 -1.40 6.10
N LEU A 209 11.13 -2.52 5.98
CA LEU A 209 10.49 -2.91 4.72
C LEU A 209 9.39 -1.94 4.30
N ASN A 210 8.62 -1.39 5.23
CA ASN A 210 7.61 -0.38 4.91
C ASN A 210 8.26 0.92 4.41
N ASN A 211 9.44 1.30 4.93
CA ASN A 211 10.19 2.44 4.43
C ASN A 211 10.71 2.20 3.00
N GLU A 212 11.18 0.98 2.70
CA GLU A 212 11.70 0.59 1.38
C GLU A 212 10.60 0.33 0.36
N LEU A 213 9.59 -0.46 0.72
CA LEU A 213 8.57 -1.01 -0.18
C LEU A 213 7.21 -0.31 -0.07
N GLY A 214 7.05 0.68 0.83
CA GLY A 214 5.78 1.37 1.07
C GLY A 214 4.70 0.40 1.56
N PRO A 215 3.47 0.45 1.00
CA PRO A 215 2.35 -0.39 1.47
C PRO A 215 2.57 -1.89 1.25
N TYR A 216 3.58 -2.27 0.48
CA TYR A 216 3.90 -3.68 0.19
C TYR A 216 4.85 -4.32 1.21
N GLY A 217 5.46 -3.54 2.12
CA GLY A 217 6.44 -4.04 3.08
C GLY A 217 5.90 -5.15 3.97
N ALA A 218 4.69 -4.98 4.52
CA ALA A 218 4.04 -5.99 5.35
C ALA A 218 3.69 -7.28 4.58
N VAL A 219 3.26 -7.16 3.31
CA VAL A 219 2.93 -8.31 2.47
C VAL A 219 4.19 -9.09 2.11
N PHE A 220 5.26 -8.40 1.73
CA PHE A 220 6.55 -9.01 1.47
C PHE A 220 7.10 -9.72 2.71
N LEU A 221 7.03 -9.07 3.89
CA LEU A 221 7.44 -9.68 5.15
C LEU A 221 6.69 -10.97 5.43
N LYS A 222 5.35 -10.98 5.26
CA LYS A 222 4.53 -12.20 5.42
C LYS A 222 5.05 -13.36 4.56
N GLN A 223 5.46 -13.07 3.32
CA GLN A 223 5.92 -14.09 2.38
C GLN A 223 7.31 -14.64 2.70
N ILE A 224 8.21 -13.81 3.24
CA ILE A 224 9.56 -14.23 3.64
C ILE A 224 9.64 -14.68 5.09
N MET A 225 8.56 -14.54 5.87
CA MET A 225 8.51 -14.98 7.27
C MET A 225 8.90 -16.46 7.46
N PRO A 226 8.48 -17.41 6.59
CA PRO A 226 8.94 -18.81 6.71
C PRO A 226 10.47 -18.96 6.65
N ASP A 227 11.17 -18.12 5.87
CA ASP A 227 12.62 -18.15 5.79
C ASP A 227 13.28 -17.66 7.09
N PHE A 228 12.70 -16.63 7.72
CA PHE A 228 13.14 -16.18 9.04
C PHE A 228 12.86 -17.25 10.11
N ILE A 229 11.70 -17.89 10.08
CA ILE A 229 11.34 -18.97 11.01
C ILE A 229 12.30 -20.16 10.85
N ALA A 230 12.68 -20.52 9.63
CA ALA A 230 13.66 -21.58 9.37
C ALA A 230 15.04 -21.27 9.98
N LYS A 231 15.42 -20.00 10.07
CA LYS A 231 16.67 -19.54 10.70
C LYS A 231 16.56 -19.20 12.17
N LYS A 232 15.35 -19.23 12.75
CA LYS A 232 15.08 -18.84 14.12
C LYS A 232 16.04 -19.50 15.13
N SER A 233 16.20 -20.82 15.08
CA SER A 233 17.04 -21.55 16.02
C SER A 233 18.51 -21.15 15.94
N GLU A 234 19.03 -20.87 14.75
CA GLU A 234 20.40 -20.38 14.57
C GLU A 234 20.57 -18.99 15.16
N ILE A 235 19.61 -18.10 14.90
CA ILE A 235 19.64 -16.70 15.34
C ILE A 235 19.55 -16.61 16.87
N ILE A 236 18.59 -17.29 17.50
CA ILE A 236 18.35 -17.15 18.95
C ILE A 236 19.36 -17.91 19.82
N LYS A 237 20.03 -18.92 19.28
CA LYS A 237 21.01 -19.74 20.03
C LYS A 237 22.17 -18.93 20.59
N GLU A 238 22.66 -17.99 19.81
CA GLU A 238 23.84 -17.17 20.11
C GLU A 238 23.50 -15.91 20.95
N ILE A 239 22.21 -15.74 21.34
CA ILE A 239 21.78 -14.52 22.03
C ILE A 239 21.62 -14.80 23.54
N ALA A 240 22.29 -14.03 24.36
CA ALA A 240 22.08 -14.03 25.79
C ALA A 240 20.78 -13.28 26.17
N ILE A 241 20.08 -13.73 27.20
CA ILE A 241 18.77 -13.16 27.60
C ILE A 241 18.90 -11.71 28.06
N ASP A 242 20.00 -11.35 28.68
CA ASP A 242 20.29 -10.02 29.19
C ASP A 242 20.62 -8.96 28.13
N ASN A 243 20.93 -9.40 26.89
CA ASN A 243 21.29 -8.54 25.77
C ASN A 243 20.47 -8.84 24.50
N MET A 244 19.19 -9.17 24.66
CA MET A 244 18.39 -9.72 23.57
C MET A 244 18.20 -8.77 22.39
N GLU A 245 17.90 -7.50 22.62
CA GLU A 245 17.64 -6.56 21.52
C GLU A 245 18.90 -6.32 20.69
N THR A 246 20.02 -6.03 21.35
CA THR A 246 21.32 -5.83 20.67
C THR A 246 21.83 -7.13 20.02
N GLY A 247 21.63 -8.26 20.69
CA GLY A 247 21.95 -9.58 20.15
C GLY A 247 21.15 -9.90 18.89
N LEU A 248 19.83 -9.65 18.90
CA LEU A 248 18.99 -9.82 17.72
C LEU A 248 19.44 -8.91 16.58
N GLU A 249 19.66 -7.62 16.83
CA GLU A 249 20.15 -6.69 15.82
C GLU A 249 21.42 -7.19 15.15
N THR A 250 22.36 -7.70 15.95
CA THR A 250 23.64 -8.25 15.44
C THR A 250 23.39 -9.51 14.59
N GLN A 251 22.59 -10.45 15.08
CA GLN A 251 22.32 -11.69 14.36
C GLN A 251 21.47 -11.44 13.09
N PHE A 252 20.55 -10.47 13.10
CA PHE A 252 19.82 -10.09 11.90
C PHE A 252 20.74 -9.46 10.85
N LYS A 253 21.73 -8.65 11.22
CA LYS A 253 22.73 -8.13 10.28
C LYS A 253 23.51 -9.25 9.57
N ILE A 254 23.67 -10.39 10.22
CA ILE A 254 24.37 -11.57 9.66
C ILE A 254 23.43 -12.38 8.74
N HIS A 255 22.20 -12.67 9.20
CA HIS A 255 21.32 -13.65 8.56
C HIS A 255 20.32 -13.04 7.54
N ALA A 256 19.84 -11.81 7.79
CA ALA A 256 18.85 -11.17 6.92
C ALA A 256 19.33 -10.95 5.48
N PRO A 257 20.61 -10.60 5.20
CA PRO A 257 21.08 -10.45 3.81
C PRO A 257 20.91 -11.73 2.98
N ALA A 258 21.15 -12.90 3.55
CA ALA A 258 20.97 -14.17 2.84
C ALA A 258 19.49 -14.47 2.56
N ILE A 259 18.57 -14.11 3.48
CA ILE A 259 17.13 -14.24 3.28
C ILE A 259 16.65 -13.28 2.19
N PHE A 260 17.11 -12.04 2.21
CA PHE A 260 16.76 -11.05 1.18
C PHE A 260 17.34 -11.42 -0.19
N GLU A 261 18.56 -11.94 -0.25
CA GLU A 261 19.15 -12.42 -1.52
C GLU A 261 18.37 -13.60 -2.11
N LYS A 262 17.94 -14.55 -1.28
CA LYS A 262 17.06 -15.63 -1.69
C LYS A 262 15.75 -15.13 -2.30
N ASN A 263 15.23 -14.02 -1.81
CA ASN A 263 13.94 -13.42 -2.19
C ASN A 263 14.11 -12.15 -3.05
N LYS A 264 15.28 -11.92 -3.65
CA LYS A 264 15.61 -10.68 -4.35
C LYS A 264 14.70 -10.35 -5.53
N GLU A 265 14.29 -11.35 -6.30
CA GLU A 265 13.38 -11.13 -7.44
C GLU A 265 12.00 -10.69 -6.97
N LEU A 266 11.51 -11.30 -5.91
CA LEU A 266 10.25 -10.94 -5.28
C LEU A 266 10.32 -9.53 -4.71
N LYS A 267 11.40 -9.19 -3.97
CA LYS A 267 11.64 -7.85 -3.43
C LYS A 267 11.68 -6.81 -4.55
N ALA A 268 12.44 -7.07 -5.62
CA ALA A 268 12.55 -6.17 -6.75
C ALA A 268 11.20 -5.92 -7.46
N ALA A 269 10.33 -6.94 -7.52
CA ALA A 269 9.00 -6.78 -8.09
C ALA A 269 8.12 -5.85 -7.25
N TYR A 270 8.19 -5.95 -5.91
CA TYR A 270 7.51 -5.02 -5.01
C TYR A 270 8.08 -3.60 -5.05
N GLU A 271 9.41 -3.47 -5.12
CA GLU A 271 10.09 -2.17 -5.28
C GLU A 271 9.59 -1.44 -6.54
N GLN A 272 9.47 -2.17 -7.66
CA GLN A 272 8.95 -1.61 -8.91
C GLN A 272 7.52 -1.11 -8.75
N LEU A 273 6.63 -1.86 -8.09
CA LEU A 273 5.26 -1.40 -7.83
C LEU A 273 5.23 -0.16 -6.93
N ASN A 274 6.09 -0.10 -5.91
CA ASN A 274 6.18 1.06 -5.03
C ASN A 274 6.67 2.31 -5.77
N VAL A 275 7.63 2.14 -6.71
CA VAL A 275 8.06 3.22 -7.59
C VAL A 275 6.91 3.73 -8.44
N HIS A 276 6.13 2.83 -9.07
CA HIS A 276 4.96 3.21 -9.86
C HIS A 276 3.90 3.92 -9.01
N LEU A 277 3.65 3.43 -7.79
CA LEU A 277 2.71 4.06 -6.87
C LEU A 277 3.12 5.51 -6.53
N LYS A 278 4.39 5.73 -6.20
CA LYS A 278 4.94 7.07 -5.93
C LYS A 278 4.87 7.98 -7.14
N GLU A 279 5.10 7.45 -8.33
CA GLU A 279 5.00 8.20 -9.59
C GLU A 279 3.56 8.62 -9.87
N VAL A 280 2.60 7.70 -9.73
CA VAL A 280 1.16 8.01 -9.88
C VAL A 280 0.75 9.10 -8.87
N GLN A 281 1.18 9.00 -7.61
CA GLN A 281 0.92 10.01 -6.59
C GLN A 281 1.49 11.38 -7.00
N SER A 282 2.73 11.42 -7.45
CA SER A 282 3.38 12.67 -7.90
C SER A 282 2.66 13.30 -9.10
N LEU A 283 2.15 12.48 -10.02
CA LEU A 283 1.37 12.96 -11.16
C LEU A 283 0.02 13.53 -10.74
N ILE A 284 -0.68 12.90 -9.79
CA ILE A 284 -1.92 13.44 -9.23
C ILE A 284 -1.66 14.82 -8.63
N GLU A 285 -0.68 14.94 -7.75
CA GLU A 285 -0.32 16.21 -7.09
C GLU A 285 0.08 17.28 -8.09
N ALA A 286 0.77 16.92 -9.16
CA ALA A 286 1.17 17.84 -10.22
C ALA A 286 -0.04 18.37 -11.02
N GLU A 287 -0.99 17.48 -11.34
CA GLU A 287 -2.21 17.88 -12.08
C GLU A 287 -3.16 18.71 -11.22
N GLU A 288 -3.29 18.39 -9.92
CA GLU A 288 -4.16 19.11 -8.98
C GLU A 288 -3.70 20.56 -8.71
N LYS A 289 -2.41 20.86 -8.89
CA LYS A 289 -1.85 22.22 -8.77
C LYS A 289 -2.18 23.11 -9.97
N LYS A 290 -2.60 22.52 -11.09
CA LYS A 290 -2.93 23.26 -12.31
C LYS A 290 -4.33 23.88 -12.22
N PRO A 291 -4.64 24.92 -13.06
CA PRO A 291 -5.96 25.54 -13.06
C PRO A 291 -7.09 24.54 -13.28
N LYS A 292 -8.17 24.70 -12.52
CA LYS A 292 -9.39 23.88 -12.66
C LYS A 292 -10.17 24.30 -13.91
N GLY A 293 -11.07 23.42 -14.39
CA GLY A 293 -12.00 23.73 -15.48
C GLY A 293 -11.68 23.02 -16.81
N ASN A 294 -10.58 22.25 -16.88
CA ASN A 294 -10.33 21.39 -18.03
C ASN A 294 -10.86 19.97 -17.73
N PRO A 295 -11.98 19.52 -18.37
CA PRO A 295 -12.59 18.22 -18.08
C PRO A 295 -11.69 17.05 -18.45
N CYS A 296 -10.81 17.18 -19.44
CA CYS A 296 -9.82 16.13 -19.77
C CYS A 296 -8.78 15.94 -18.66
N ARG A 297 -8.42 17.03 -17.95
CA ARG A 297 -7.54 16.97 -16.78
C ARG A 297 -8.21 16.29 -15.60
N GLU A 298 -9.48 16.62 -15.34
CA GLU A 298 -10.27 15.98 -14.29
C GLU A 298 -10.41 14.47 -14.54
N GLU A 299 -10.63 14.08 -15.80
CA GLU A 299 -10.66 12.67 -16.21
C GLU A 299 -9.31 11.98 -16.02
N LYS A 300 -8.20 12.63 -16.39
CA LYS A 300 -6.84 12.12 -16.12
C LYS A 300 -6.60 11.89 -14.63
N ILE A 301 -6.98 12.86 -13.79
CA ILE A 301 -6.86 12.74 -12.33
C ILE A 301 -7.70 11.56 -11.81
N ALA A 302 -8.93 11.41 -12.29
CA ALA A 302 -9.80 10.30 -11.91
C ALA A 302 -9.20 8.94 -12.32
N ALA A 303 -8.64 8.83 -13.52
CA ALA A 303 -7.96 7.63 -13.99
C ALA A 303 -6.70 7.30 -13.14
N LEU A 304 -5.89 8.31 -12.81
CA LEU A 304 -4.73 8.17 -11.93
C LEU A 304 -5.13 7.70 -10.53
N ARG A 305 -6.16 8.29 -9.92
CA ARG A 305 -6.66 7.88 -8.59
C ARG A 305 -7.21 6.47 -8.59
N SER A 306 -7.96 6.08 -9.64
CA SER A 306 -8.44 4.71 -9.79
C SER A 306 -7.28 3.71 -9.89
N HIS A 307 -6.25 4.05 -10.66
CA HIS A 307 -5.05 3.21 -10.78
C HIS A 307 -4.26 3.14 -9.47
N GLN A 308 -4.11 4.27 -8.76
CA GLN A 308 -3.52 4.33 -7.42
C GLN A 308 -4.22 3.39 -6.45
N SER A 309 -5.56 3.43 -6.41
CA SER A 309 -6.36 2.55 -5.55
C SER A 309 -6.17 1.07 -5.90
N GLN A 310 -6.01 0.74 -7.18
CA GLN A 310 -5.72 -0.64 -7.60
C GLN A 310 -4.34 -1.10 -7.13
N LEU A 311 -3.31 -0.24 -7.25
CA LEU A 311 -1.95 -0.53 -6.77
C LEU A 311 -1.90 -0.65 -5.25
N MET A 312 -2.63 0.19 -4.51
CA MET A 312 -2.68 0.15 -3.04
C MET A 312 -3.43 -1.07 -2.48
N ASN A 313 -4.22 -1.77 -3.29
CA ASN A 313 -4.98 -2.92 -2.84
C ASN A 313 -4.11 -4.18 -2.71
N THR A 314 -3.36 -4.26 -1.61
CA THR A 314 -2.46 -5.37 -1.30
C THR A 314 -3.18 -6.71 -1.05
N GLN A 315 -4.49 -6.69 -0.73
CA GLN A 315 -5.29 -7.90 -0.50
C GLN A 315 -5.50 -8.73 -1.78
N ARG A 316 -5.26 -8.14 -2.96
CA ARG A 316 -5.33 -8.85 -4.24
C ARG A 316 -4.09 -9.69 -4.52
N ILE A 317 -3.03 -9.50 -3.76
CA ILE A 317 -1.77 -10.20 -3.98
C ILE A 317 -1.94 -11.63 -3.45
N PRO A 318 -1.87 -12.65 -4.32
CA PRO A 318 -2.06 -14.02 -3.91
C PRO A 318 -0.84 -14.54 -3.12
N ASP A 319 -1.08 -15.46 -2.20
CA ASP A 319 0.00 -16.11 -1.44
C ASP A 319 0.81 -17.09 -2.31
N HIS A 320 0.21 -17.60 -3.40
CA HIS A 320 0.86 -18.48 -4.37
C HIS A 320 1.05 -17.77 -5.71
N GLU A 321 2.12 -18.09 -6.42
CA GLU A 321 2.49 -17.45 -7.70
C GLU A 321 2.65 -15.92 -7.62
N THR A 322 2.98 -15.41 -6.45
CA THR A 322 3.07 -13.96 -6.18
C THR A 322 3.99 -13.24 -7.15
N LEU A 323 5.18 -13.79 -7.42
CA LEU A 323 6.15 -13.16 -8.32
C LEU A 323 5.56 -12.95 -9.72
N ARG A 324 4.88 -13.97 -10.26
CA ARG A 324 4.22 -13.88 -11.57
C ARG A 324 3.13 -12.80 -11.56
N PHE A 325 2.29 -12.81 -10.53
CA PHE A 325 1.24 -11.79 -10.36
C PHE A 325 1.85 -10.38 -10.32
N LEU A 326 2.90 -10.15 -9.53
CA LEU A 326 3.57 -8.84 -9.44
C LEU A 326 4.21 -8.41 -10.78
N GLN A 327 4.79 -9.33 -11.51
CA GLN A 327 5.32 -9.06 -12.86
C GLN A 327 4.21 -8.63 -13.83
N GLU A 328 3.04 -9.27 -13.78
CA GLU A 328 1.87 -8.88 -14.57
C GLU A 328 1.35 -7.51 -14.15
N GLN A 329 1.28 -7.22 -12.84
CA GLN A 329 0.88 -5.90 -12.32
C GLN A 329 1.87 -4.81 -12.75
N ASN A 330 3.18 -5.05 -12.68
CA ASN A 330 4.19 -4.11 -13.15
C ASN A 330 4.07 -3.83 -14.66
N LYS A 331 3.77 -4.87 -15.46
CA LYS A 331 3.50 -4.71 -16.89
C LYS A 331 2.22 -3.89 -17.14
N SER A 332 1.17 -4.15 -16.38
CA SER A 332 -0.08 -3.38 -16.46
C SER A 332 0.13 -1.92 -16.07
N ALA A 333 0.87 -1.65 -14.99
CA ALA A 333 1.20 -0.29 -14.56
C ALA A 333 1.99 0.47 -15.63
N LYS A 334 3.01 -0.15 -16.24
CA LYS A 334 3.75 0.45 -17.37
C LYS A 334 2.83 0.76 -18.56
N SER A 335 1.91 -0.16 -18.91
CA SER A 335 0.94 0.06 -19.99
C SER A 335 -0.01 1.22 -19.68
N PHE A 336 -0.45 1.34 -18.42
CA PHE A 336 -1.28 2.45 -17.99
C PHE A 336 -0.54 3.79 -18.13
N MET A 337 0.72 3.87 -17.70
CA MET A 337 1.53 5.08 -17.84
C MET A 337 1.67 5.51 -19.31
N GLY A 338 1.83 4.56 -20.23
CA GLY A 338 1.85 4.86 -21.67
C GLY A 338 0.52 5.42 -22.22
N LYS A 339 -0.60 5.11 -21.58
CA LYS A 339 -1.90 5.68 -21.97
C LYS A 339 -2.08 7.13 -21.51
N LEU A 340 -1.38 7.57 -20.45
CA LEU A 340 -1.49 8.92 -19.91
C LEU A 340 -1.03 10.00 -20.90
N GLU A 341 -0.09 9.69 -21.80
CA GLU A 341 0.36 10.61 -22.85
C GLU A 341 -0.79 11.12 -23.72
N LYS A 342 -1.80 10.28 -23.94
CA LYS A 342 -2.98 10.68 -24.72
C LYS A 342 -3.88 11.65 -23.96
N TYR A 343 -3.96 11.50 -22.63
CA TYR A 343 -4.63 12.49 -21.79
C TYR A 343 -3.90 13.84 -21.81
N ASP A 344 -2.57 13.84 -21.78
CA ASP A 344 -1.79 15.10 -21.86
C ASP A 344 -2.02 15.81 -23.19
N THR A 345 -2.09 15.04 -24.27
CA THR A 345 -2.44 15.59 -25.58
C THR A 345 -3.84 16.18 -25.59
N MET A 346 -4.85 15.44 -25.03
CA MET A 346 -6.23 15.94 -24.93
C MET A 346 -6.33 17.23 -24.11
N ILE A 347 -5.64 17.29 -22.97
CA ILE A 347 -5.58 18.47 -22.10
C ILE A 347 -5.02 19.67 -22.89
N GLY A 348 -3.89 19.48 -23.57
CA GLY A 348 -3.26 20.54 -24.36
C GLY A 348 -4.13 21.03 -25.53
N VAL A 349 -4.87 20.10 -26.18
CA VAL A 349 -5.83 20.47 -27.24
C VAL A 349 -7.00 21.23 -26.65
N TYR A 350 -7.56 20.77 -25.53
CA TYR A 350 -8.71 21.42 -24.88
C TYR A 350 -8.34 22.84 -24.40
N ASP A 351 -7.20 23.01 -23.73
CA ASP A 351 -6.71 24.32 -23.28
C ASP A 351 -6.55 25.25 -24.49
N SER A 352 -5.97 24.77 -25.59
CA SER A 352 -5.84 25.56 -26.82
C SER A 352 -7.19 25.96 -27.44
N LEU A 353 -8.16 25.04 -27.45
CA LEU A 353 -9.50 25.37 -27.94
C LEU A 353 -10.20 26.42 -27.07
N THR A 354 -10.03 26.36 -25.75
CA THR A 354 -10.56 27.35 -24.80
C THR A 354 -9.94 28.73 -25.03
N GLU A 355 -8.62 28.82 -25.21
CA GLU A 355 -7.94 30.05 -25.53
C GLU A 355 -8.44 30.69 -26.84
N ILE A 356 -8.61 29.85 -27.89
CA ILE A 356 -9.17 30.31 -29.17
C ILE A 356 -10.58 30.83 -28.97
N ARG A 357 -11.42 30.14 -28.24
CA ARG A 357 -12.83 30.54 -27.98
C ARG A 357 -12.88 31.90 -27.28
N GLU A 358 -12.04 32.11 -26.25
CA GLU A 358 -11.94 33.37 -25.55
C GLU A 358 -11.46 34.50 -26.49
N HIS A 359 -10.45 34.23 -27.30
CA HIS A 359 -9.95 35.20 -28.27
C HIS A 359 -11.03 35.57 -29.31
N VAL A 360 -11.73 34.59 -29.89
CA VAL A 360 -12.83 34.82 -30.84
C VAL A 360 -13.95 35.66 -30.19
N SER A 361 -14.33 35.31 -28.97
CA SER A 361 -15.38 36.01 -28.21
C SER A 361 -15.05 37.51 -28.01
N ASN A 362 -13.78 37.78 -27.69
CA ASN A 362 -13.30 39.14 -27.39
C ASN A 362 -12.85 39.94 -28.61
N HIS A 363 -12.84 39.34 -29.82
CA HIS A 363 -12.33 39.94 -31.04
C HIS A 363 -13.24 41.10 -31.51
N LYS A 364 -12.72 42.33 -31.59
CA LYS A 364 -13.53 43.54 -31.82
C LYS A 364 -14.03 43.69 -33.26
N SER A 365 -13.28 43.17 -34.26
CA SER A 365 -13.58 43.36 -35.70
C SER A 365 -14.40 42.24 -36.32
N LEU A 366 -14.69 41.13 -35.63
CA LEU A 366 -15.55 40.06 -36.11
C LEU A 366 -17.02 40.39 -35.85
N SER A 367 -17.91 40.21 -36.86
CA SER A 367 -19.35 40.30 -36.66
C SER A 367 -19.84 39.20 -35.70
N LYS A 368 -20.99 39.43 -35.07
CA LYS A 368 -21.57 38.52 -34.11
C LYS A 368 -21.79 37.14 -34.75
N GLU A 369 -22.35 37.11 -35.97
CA GLU A 369 -22.66 35.90 -36.72
C GLU A 369 -21.40 35.04 -36.96
N ILE A 370 -20.26 35.69 -37.34
CA ILE A 370 -18.98 35.03 -37.59
C ILE A 370 -18.40 34.49 -36.27
N LYS A 371 -18.54 35.25 -35.17
CA LYS A 371 -18.13 34.76 -33.86
C LYS A 371 -18.90 33.54 -33.45
N ASP A 372 -20.24 33.55 -33.57
CA ASP A 372 -21.13 32.47 -33.19
C ASP A 372 -20.82 31.20 -34.01
N GLU A 373 -20.61 31.35 -35.36
CA GLU A 373 -20.17 30.20 -36.20
C GLU A 373 -18.87 29.58 -35.75
N LYS A 374 -17.85 30.40 -35.47
CA LYS A 374 -16.53 29.91 -35.00
C LYS A 374 -16.62 29.24 -33.64
N ILE A 375 -17.33 29.84 -32.68
CA ILE A 375 -17.52 29.31 -31.33
C ILE A 375 -18.26 27.97 -31.42
N GLN A 376 -19.24 27.83 -32.30
CA GLN A 376 -19.95 26.57 -32.50
C GLN A 376 -19.01 25.44 -32.96
N GLU A 377 -18.12 25.70 -33.92
CA GLU A 377 -17.18 24.70 -34.40
C GLU A 377 -16.14 24.32 -33.32
N ILE A 378 -15.66 25.32 -32.54
CA ILE A 378 -14.77 25.08 -31.39
C ILE A 378 -15.48 24.22 -30.33
N SER A 379 -16.73 24.56 -29.98
CA SER A 379 -17.53 23.83 -29.01
C SER A 379 -17.76 22.37 -29.42
N LYS A 380 -17.99 22.09 -30.72
CA LYS A 380 -18.08 20.72 -31.23
C LYS A 380 -16.81 19.91 -30.93
N MET A 381 -15.62 20.49 -31.14
CA MET A 381 -14.33 19.86 -30.84
C MET A 381 -14.15 19.64 -29.34
N GLU A 382 -14.49 20.64 -28.50
CA GLU A 382 -14.48 20.49 -27.04
C GLU A 382 -15.41 19.38 -26.57
N ASP A 383 -16.61 19.25 -27.14
CA ASP A 383 -17.58 18.21 -26.77
C ASP A 383 -17.12 16.80 -27.20
N MET A 384 -16.43 16.69 -28.34
CA MET A 384 -15.78 15.43 -28.74
C MET A 384 -14.73 15.00 -27.70
N LEU A 385 -13.95 15.94 -27.16
CA LEU A 385 -12.94 15.67 -26.11
C LEU A 385 -13.59 15.28 -24.77
N LYS A 386 -14.79 15.79 -24.47
CA LYS A 386 -15.53 15.49 -23.23
C LYS A 386 -16.26 14.14 -23.25
N THR A 387 -16.35 13.46 -24.40
CA THR A 387 -17.14 12.22 -24.56
C THR A 387 -16.45 11.03 -23.88
N THR A 388 -16.58 10.90 -22.56
CA THR A 388 -15.88 9.89 -21.72
C THR A 388 -16.24 8.43 -22.06
N SER A 389 -17.32 8.19 -22.83
CA SER A 389 -17.67 6.85 -23.33
C SER A 389 -16.70 6.30 -24.39
N LYS A 390 -15.82 7.15 -24.93
CA LYS A 390 -14.83 6.78 -25.95
C LYS A 390 -13.41 6.89 -25.40
N GLU A 391 -12.54 6.00 -25.81
CA GLU A 391 -11.12 6.02 -25.48
C GLU A 391 -10.45 7.34 -25.93
N PRO A 392 -9.48 7.88 -25.18
CA PRO A 392 -8.78 9.14 -25.49
C PRO A 392 -8.23 9.20 -26.93
N SER A 393 -7.70 8.07 -27.44
CA SER A 393 -7.19 7.97 -28.80
C SER A 393 -8.26 8.16 -29.88
N ILE A 394 -9.47 7.67 -29.63
CA ILE A 394 -10.60 7.81 -30.56
C ILE A 394 -11.06 9.25 -30.56
N ARG A 395 -11.22 9.87 -29.41
CA ARG A 395 -11.60 11.29 -29.27
C ARG A 395 -10.63 12.23 -29.97
N LEU A 396 -9.32 12.00 -29.79
CA LEU A 396 -8.28 12.78 -30.50
C LEU A 396 -8.36 12.57 -32.01
N ALA A 397 -8.63 11.37 -32.49
CA ALA A 397 -8.81 11.10 -33.92
C ALA A 397 -10.04 11.78 -34.49
N GLU A 398 -11.15 11.80 -33.76
CA GLU A 398 -12.39 12.51 -34.15
C GLU A 398 -12.17 14.02 -34.22
N VAL A 399 -11.56 14.61 -33.20
CA VAL A 399 -11.22 16.06 -33.18
C VAL A 399 -10.29 16.41 -34.36
N LYS A 400 -9.29 15.56 -34.62
CA LYS A 400 -8.39 15.74 -35.76
C LYS A 400 -9.14 15.66 -37.08
N ALA A 401 -9.99 14.66 -37.27
CA ALA A 401 -10.79 14.51 -38.50
C ALA A 401 -11.76 15.69 -38.70
N HIS A 402 -12.42 16.13 -37.64
CA HIS A 402 -13.33 17.28 -37.70
C HIS A 402 -12.59 18.58 -38.00
N GLY A 403 -11.51 18.88 -37.28
CA GLY A 403 -10.71 20.08 -37.49
C GLY A 403 -10.04 20.18 -38.89
N LEU A 404 -9.78 19.01 -39.51
CA LEU A 404 -9.24 18.94 -40.88
C LEU A 404 -10.31 18.99 -41.95
N SER A 405 -11.59 18.88 -41.63
CA SER A 405 -12.67 18.98 -42.62
C SER A 405 -12.66 20.36 -43.27
N ASP A 406 -12.97 20.41 -44.55
CA ASP A 406 -13.03 21.69 -45.30
C ASP A 406 -14.07 22.63 -44.72
N GLN A 407 -15.20 22.08 -44.18
CA GLN A 407 -16.21 22.85 -43.50
C GLN A 407 -15.65 23.58 -42.27
N CYS A 408 -14.98 22.87 -41.36
CA CYS A 408 -14.41 23.43 -40.15
C CYS A 408 -13.30 24.48 -40.49
N LYS A 409 -12.41 24.14 -41.42
CA LYS A 409 -11.35 25.06 -41.88
C LYS A 409 -11.91 26.35 -42.46
N ASN A 410 -12.93 26.24 -43.33
CA ASN A 410 -13.54 27.42 -43.96
C ASN A 410 -14.21 28.33 -42.92
N VAL A 411 -14.87 27.78 -41.91
CA VAL A 411 -15.45 28.57 -40.81
C VAL A 411 -14.37 29.22 -39.95
N LEU A 412 -13.39 28.41 -39.52
CA LEU A 412 -12.37 28.88 -38.58
C LEU A 412 -11.43 29.91 -39.21
N LEU A 413 -11.11 29.82 -40.51
CA LEU A 413 -10.20 30.70 -41.21
C LEU A 413 -10.92 31.95 -41.83
N LYS A 414 -12.25 31.93 -41.93
CA LYS A 414 -13.04 33.05 -42.49
C LYS A 414 -12.80 34.32 -41.66
N ASN A 415 -12.35 35.39 -42.32
CA ASN A 415 -12.07 36.70 -41.69
C ASN A 415 -11.16 36.61 -40.43
N SER A 416 -10.28 35.63 -40.37
CA SER A 416 -9.34 35.45 -39.26
C SER A 416 -8.13 36.36 -39.49
N ASP A 417 -7.68 37.00 -38.39
CA ASP A 417 -6.41 37.73 -38.39
C ASP A 417 -5.20 36.79 -38.41
N ASN A 418 -4.01 37.33 -38.54
CA ASN A 418 -2.78 36.54 -38.57
C ASN A 418 -2.55 35.75 -37.27
N PHE A 419 -3.07 36.23 -36.14
CA PHE A 419 -2.96 35.59 -34.85
C PHE A 419 -3.82 34.29 -34.82
N LEU A 420 -5.09 34.36 -35.19
CA LEU A 420 -5.99 33.24 -35.26
C LEU A 420 -5.48 32.19 -36.27
N VAL A 421 -4.97 32.62 -37.44
CA VAL A 421 -4.37 31.72 -38.44
C VAL A 421 -3.12 31.04 -37.89
N SER A 422 -2.26 31.74 -37.18
CA SER A 422 -1.06 31.17 -36.54
C SER A 422 -1.44 30.18 -35.45
N PHE A 423 -2.45 30.54 -34.65
CA PHE A 423 -2.94 29.72 -33.55
C PHE A 423 -3.55 28.37 -34.07
N PHE A 424 -4.39 28.44 -35.09
CA PHE A 424 -4.90 27.23 -35.74
C PHE A 424 -3.79 26.38 -36.32
N LYS A 425 -2.76 26.98 -36.95
CA LYS A 425 -1.59 26.24 -37.41
C LYS A 425 -0.89 25.51 -36.26
N THR A 426 -0.76 26.17 -35.11
CA THR A 426 -0.15 25.57 -33.90
C THR A 426 -1.01 24.44 -33.31
N LEU A 427 -2.34 24.64 -33.22
CA LEU A 427 -3.28 23.61 -32.79
C LEU A 427 -3.19 22.38 -33.68
N PHE A 428 -3.24 22.58 -35.01
CA PHE A 428 -3.11 21.49 -35.97
C PHE A 428 -1.74 20.84 -35.92
N SER A 429 -0.66 21.59 -35.73
CA SER A 429 0.67 21.00 -35.56
C SER A 429 0.75 20.13 -34.31
N LYS A 430 0.12 20.54 -33.20
CA LYS A 430 -0.01 19.71 -31.99
C LYS A 430 -0.81 18.44 -32.24
N LEU A 431 -1.93 18.52 -32.96
CA LEU A 431 -2.73 17.36 -33.38
C LEU A 431 -1.99 16.45 -34.36
N PHE A 432 -1.09 17.00 -35.19
CA PHE A 432 -0.33 16.22 -36.19
C PHE A 432 0.99 15.67 -35.66
N ASN A 433 1.65 16.37 -34.73
CA ASN A 433 3.00 16.04 -34.21
C ASN A 433 2.98 15.12 -32.98
N ILE A 434 1.93 14.33 -32.82
CA ILE A 434 1.83 13.31 -31.72
C ILE A 434 3.06 12.38 -31.70
N LYS A 435 3.82 12.24 -32.79
CA LYS A 435 5.02 11.41 -32.84
C LYS A 435 6.28 12.05 -32.20
N ASN A 436 6.42 13.36 -32.15
CA ASN A 436 7.67 13.99 -31.75
C ASN A 436 7.70 14.46 -30.28
N GLU A 437 6.56 14.73 -29.64
CA GLU A 437 6.51 15.05 -28.20
C GLU A 437 6.58 13.80 -27.32
N ASN A 438 6.20 12.63 -27.84
CA ASN A 438 6.27 11.35 -27.15
C ASN A 438 7.71 10.87 -26.91
N GLU A 439 8.67 11.22 -27.74
CA GLU A 439 10.08 10.84 -27.55
C GLU A 439 10.70 11.54 -26.34
N THR A 440 10.32 12.79 -26.05
CA THR A 440 10.90 13.55 -24.94
C THR A 440 10.37 13.08 -23.58
N LEU A 441 9.09 12.78 -23.45
CA LEU A 441 8.50 12.23 -22.22
C LEU A 441 8.91 10.78 -21.98
N VAL A 442 8.92 9.95 -23.03
CA VAL A 442 9.38 8.56 -22.95
C VAL A 442 10.89 8.49 -22.68
N SER A 443 11.69 9.42 -23.22
CA SER A 443 13.12 9.48 -22.92
C SER A 443 13.39 9.93 -21.50
N SER A 444 12.66 10.92 -20.97
CA SER A 444 12.78 11.34 -19.56
C SER A 444 12.34 10.24 -18.59
N PHE A 445 11.33 9.45 -18.95
CA PHE A 445 10.85 8.30 -18.18
C PHE A 445 11.85 7.13 -18.25
N LYS A 446 12.37 6.79 -19.44
CA LYS A 446 13.44 5.80 -19.61
C LYS A 446 14.71 6.20 -18.86
N GLN A 447 15.06 7.47 -18.85
CA GLN A 447 16.22 7.99 -18.14
C GLN A 447 16.02 7.92 -16.61
N ARG A 448 14.81 8.17 -16.11
CA ARG A 448 14.47 7.97 -14.69
C ARG A 448 14.46 6.51 -14.28
N LEU A 449 13.95 5.61 -15.13
CA LEU A 449 14.02 4.16 -14.89
C LEU A 449 15.44 3.59 -14.97
N GLN A 450 16.31 4.15 -15.82
CA GLN A 450 17.72 3.77 -15.90
C GLN A 450 18.55 4.29 -14.73
N ASN A 451 18.15 5.43 -14.13
CA ASN A 451 18.77 6.00 -12.94
C ASN A 451 18.37 5.32 -11.63
N ILE A 452 17.37 4.43 -11.66
CA ILE A 452 17.05 3.48 -10.58
C ILE A 452 17.90 2.19 -10.80
N LYS A 453 19.19 2.32 -11.07
CA LYS A 453 20.13 1.24 -10.83
C LYS A 453 20.20 1.07 -9.33
N GLY A 454 19.94 -0.16 -8.86
CA GLY A 454 20.12 -0.54 -7.48
C GLY A 454 21.49 -0.09 -6.94
N PRO A 455 21.64 0.01 -5.63
CA PRO A 455 22.89 0.46 -5.04
C PRO A 455 24.03 -0.31 -5.71
N GLU A 456 24.98 0.44 -6.26
CA GLU A 456 26.23 -0.15 -6.77
C GLU A 456 26.76 -1.07 -5.67
N PRO A 457 27.20 -2.28 -5.99
CA PRO A 457 27.89 -3.10 -5.02
C PRO A 457 29.00 -2.25 -4.44
N VAL A 458 28.95 -2.01 -3.14
CA VAL A 458 30.00 -1.31 -2.39
C VAL A 458 31.30 -2.00 -2.81
N ALA A 459 32.12 -1.29 -3.56
CA ALA A 459 33.41 -1.78 -3.97
C ALA A 459 34.15 -2.14 -2.68
N THR A 460 34.40 -3.41 -2.47
CA THR A 460 35.32 -3.91 -1.47
C THR A 460 36.61 -3.11 -1.66
N PRO A 461 37.17 -2.48 -0.63
CA PRO A 461 38.44 -1.78 -0.79
C PRO A 461 39.44 -2.77 -1.38
N MET A 462 39.93 -2.46 -2.55
CA MET A 462 41.06 -3.14 -3.15
C MET A 462 42.21 -2.99 -2.17
N GLU A 463 42.61 -4.09 -1.52
CA GLU A 463 43.86 -4.15 -0.80
C GLU A 463 44.95 -3.73 -1.78
N THR A 464 45.57 -2.60 -1.49
CA THR A 464 46.80 -2.18 -2.11
C THR A 464 47.88 -3.26 -1.89
N PRO A 465 48.59 -3.71 -2.89
CA PRO A 465 49.69 -4.64 -2.69
C PRO A 465 50.79 -3.90 -1.88
N GLU A 466 50.95 -4.26 -0.62
CA GLU A 466 52.12 -3.88 0.17
C GLU A 466 53.34 -4.55 -0.41
N ASN A 467 54.32 -3.68 -0.63
CA ASN A 467 55.67 -3.95 -1.05
C ASN A 467 56.28 -5.18 -0.38
N GLU A 468 56.85 -6.01 -1.17
CA GLU A 468 57.88 -6.98 -0.77
C GLU A 468 59.03 -6.29 -0.04
N ALA A 469 59.34 -6.71 1.14
CA ALA A 469 60.62 -6.52 1.80
C ALA A 469 61.02 -7.83 2.51
N PRO A 470 62.33 -8.12 2.64
CA PRO A 470 62.88 -9.43 2.38
C PRO A 470 62.91 -10.40 3.54
N LEU A 471 62.97 -11.68 3.20
CA LEU A 471 63.26 -12.85 4.03
C LEU A 471 64.35 -12.60 5.06
N VAL A 472 64.03 -12.77 6.37
CA VAL A 472 64.97 -13.14 7.42
C VAL A 472 64.52 -14.47 8.02
N ASN A 473 65.30 -15.48 7.75
CA ASN A 473 65.28 -16.78 8.44
C ASN A 473 65.46 -16.63 9.96
N ALA A 474 64.58 -17.21 10.71
CA ALA A 474 64.91 -17.69 12.07
C ALA A 474 64.09 -18.93 12.39
N ASN A 475 64.73 -20.08 12.31
CA ASN A 475 64.45 -21.28 13.09
C ASN A 475 64.15 -20.91 14.54
N ILE A 476 63.28 -21.62 15.22
CA ILE A 476 63.47 -22.28 16.51
C ILE A 476 62.17 -22.92 17.02
N THR A 477 62.16 -24.24 16.99
CA THR A 477 61.85 -25.22 18.07
C THR A 477 60.51 -25.17 18.83
N ARG A 478 59.83 -26.30 18.70
CA ARG A 478 58.95 -27.02 19.61
C ARG A 478 58.95 -26.56 21.10
N PHE A 479 57.75 -26.35 21.61
CA PHE A 479 57.18 -27.18 22.70
C PHE A 479 55.67 -27.15 22.61
#